data_ee98e875697ff13e4cd22118e71537e3
#
_entry.id   ee98e875697ff13e4cd22118e71537e3
#
_cell.length_a   1.000
_cell.length_b   1.000
_cell.length_c   1.000
_cell.angle_alpha   90.00
_cell.angle_beta   90.00
_cell.angle_gamma   90.00
#
_symmetry.space_group_name_H-M   'P 1'
#
loop_
_entity.id
_entity.type
_entity.pdbx_description
1 polymer ?
#
loop_
_entity_poly.entity_id
_entity_poly.type
_entity_poly.pdbx_seq_one_letter_code
_entity_poly.pdbx_strand_id
1 'polypeptide(L)'
;SDDETCALTPADLMETAKFTVSTVAPAKEMTWQNYVTGTFNWLFDGKPAEAKKGWKGMFLGNIPLGAGLSSSAALEMCTVLALSKLYGIEKTKTEMAKIGQKAEHTFAGCPCGLLDQASSMYGQEGALVKSDFRTNEFETVSMGEGVAFMMVKTNAKHALVDGAYASRRQACEDAAAYFAGI
;
A
#
# COMPACT_ATOMS: atom_id res chain seq x y z
N SER A 1 24.00 1.13 -0.49
CA SER A 1 24.93 1.97 -1.25
C SER A 1 25.36 3.14 -0.40
N ASP A 2 26.58 3.62 -0.56
CA ASP A 2 27.13 4.77 0.21
C ASP A 2 26.63 6.10 -0.36
N ASP A 3 25.88 6.09 -1.43
CA ASP A 3 25.26 7.26 -2.05
C ASP A 3 23.78 7.41 -1.61
N GLU A 4 23.20 8.54 -1.89
CA GLU A 4 21.81 8.85 -1.60
C GLU A 4 20.82 8.26 -2.62
N THR A 5 21.29 7.48 -3.58
CA THR A 5 20.48 7.00 -4.70
C THR A 5 19.76 5.71 -4.35
N CYS A 6 18.45 5.72 -4.51
CA CYS A 6 17.61 4.53 -4.50
C CYS A 6 17.32 4.08 -5.93
N ALA A 7 17.36 2.78 -6.17
CA ALA A 7 17.00 2.20 -7.45
C ALA A 7 16.17 0.93 -7.24
N LEU A 8 15.04 0.84 -7.92
CA LEU A 8 14.15 -0.32 -7.84
C LEU A 8 13.78 -0.79 -9.25
N THR A 9 13.95 -2.06 -9.50
CA THR A 9 13.67 -2.69 -10.80
C THR A 9 12.59 -3.75 -10.64
N PRO A 10 11.41 -3.60 -11.26
CA PRO A 10 10.49 -4.72 -11.45
C PRO A 10 11.12 -5.72 -12.41
N ALA A 11 11.15 -7.00 -12.02
CA ALA A 11 11.81 -8.03 -12.82
C ALA A 11 11.09 -8.30 -14.15
N ASP A 12 9.82 -7.96 -14.25
CA ASP A 12 8.94 -8.19 -15.40
C ASP A 12 8.77 -6.96 -16.31
N LEU A 13 9.14 -5.75 -15.89
CA LEU A 13 8.91 -4.52 -16.66
C LEU A 13 10.17 -3.95 -17.34
N MET A 14 11.35 -4.50 -17.09
CA MET A 14 12.63 -4.03 -17.66
C MET A 14 12.90 -2.52 -17.45
N GLU A 15 12.20 -1.90 -16.52
CA GLU A 15 12.27 -0.47 -16.23
C GLU A 15 12.79 -0.26 -14.81
N THR A 16 13.75 0.62 -14.63
CA THR A 16 14.31 0.94 -13.30
C THR A 16 13.88 2.33 -12.87
N ALA A 17 13.14 2.41 -11.77
CA ALA A 17 12.87 3.68 -11.11
C ALA A 17 14.07 4.09 -10.24
N LYS A 18 14.40 5.38 -10.29
CA LYS A 18 15.47 5.96 -9.46
C LYS A 18 14.95 7.20 -8.76
N PHE A 19 15.34 7.36 -7.50
CA PHE A 19 15.06 8.57 -6.74
C PHE A 19 16.16 8.79 -5.70
N THR A 20 16.22 9.98 -5.13
CA THR A 20 17.21 10.36 -4.13
C THR A 20 16.54 10.47 -2.76
N VAL A 21 17.16 9.94 -1.72
CA VAL A 21 16.59 9.91 -0.36
C VAL A 21 16.37 11.32 0.23
N SER A 22 17.12 12.32 -0.21
CA SER A 22 16.99 13.71 0.22
C SER A 22 15.87 14.47 -0.48
N THR A 23 15.38 14.00 -1.64
CA THR A 23 14.40 14.70 -2.48
C THR A 23 13.24 13.81 -2.88
N VAL A 24 12.71 13.04 -1.92
CA VAL A 24 11.58 12.15 -2.17
C VAL A 24 10.32 12.96 -2.42
N ALA A 25 9.75 12.83 -3.61
CA ALA A 25 8.51 13.48 -4.02
C ALA A 25 7.69 12.56 -4.94
N PRO A 26 6.39 12.77 -5.05
CA PRO A 26 5.58 12.06 -6.03
C PRO A 26 6.09 12.32 -7.45
N ALA A 27 6.17 11.28 -8.27
CA ALA A 27 6.42 11.43 -9.69
C ALA A 27 5.24 12.19 -10.34
N LYS A 28 5.53 12.98 -11.39
CA LYS A 28 4.50 13.77 -12.09
C LYS A 28 3.42 12.89 -12.73
N GLU A 29 3.80 11.72 -13.17
CA GLU A 29 2.88 10.73 -13.73
C GLU A 29 2.57 9.67 -12.68
N MET A 30 1.33 9.18 -12.69
CA MET A 30 0.89 8.09 -11.82
C MET A 30 1.54 6.79 -12.26
N THR A 31 2.64 6.48 -11.61
CA THR A 31 3.40 5.25 -11.87
C THR A 31 3.47 4.38 -10.60
N TRP A 32 3.78 3.10 -10.78
CA TRP A 32 4.03 2.19 -9.66
C TRP A 32 5.12 2.70 -8.70
N GLN A 33 6.01 3.56 -9.19
CA GLN A 33 7.07 4.19 -8.39
C GLN A 33 6.51 4.97 -7.20
N ASN A 34 5.34 5.61 -7.34
CA ASN A 34 4.73 6.42 -6.29
C ASN A 34 4.38 5.60 -5.04
N TYR A 35 3.99 4.34 -5.19
CA TYR A 35 3.76 3.44 -4.04
C TYR A 35 5.04 3.18 -3.26
N VAL A 36 6.16 2.97 -3.95
CA VAL A 36 7.46 2.70 -3.33
C VAL A 36 8.06 3.94 -2.70
N THR A 37 8.08 5.06 -3.43
CA THR A 37 8.63 6.33 -2.93
C THR A 37 7.82 6.89 -1.77
N GLY A 38 6.49 6.78 -1.83
CA GLY A 38 5.60 7.16 -0.74
C GLY A 38 5.81 6.30 0.51
N THR A 39 5.92 4.99 0.34
CA THR A 39 6.21 4.06 1.44
C THR A 39 7.56 4.38 2.09
N PHE A 40 8.60 4.63 1.29
CA PHE A 40 9.90 5.05 1.79
C PHE A 40 9.78 6.37 2.57
N ASN A 41 9.12 7.37 2.01
CA ASN A 41 8.94 8.67 2.66
C ASN A 41 8.29 8.54 4.04
N TRP A 42 7.18 7.82 4.14
CA TRP A 42 6.43 7.67 5.39
C TRP A 42 7.08 6.72 6.40
N LEU A 43 7.88 5.75 5.96
CA LEU A 43 8.67 4.92 6.86
C LEU A 43 9.73 5.75 7.60
N PHE A 44 10.28 6.77 6.96
CA PHE A 44 11.27 7.67 7.51
C PHE A 44 10.70 8.99 8.06
N ASP A 45 9.37 9.09 8.16
CA ASP A 45 8.75 10.27 8.76
C ASP A 45 9.23 10.48 10.21
N GLY A 46 9.65 11.71 10.51
CA GLY A 46 10.24 12.07 11.81
C GLY A 46 11.64 11.52 12.09
N LYS A 47 12.28 10.84 11.14
CA LYS A 47 13.68 10.38 11.31
C LYS A 47 14.68 11.38 10.73
N PRO A 48 15.87 11.48 11.33
CA PRO A 48 16.91 12.39 10.83
C PRO A 48 17.38 11.98 9.44
N ALA A 49 17.88 12.95 8.67
CA ALA A 49 18.31 12.73 7.29
C ALA A 49 19.41 11.67 7.17
N GLU A 50 20.32 11.61 8.14
CA GLU A 50 21.44 10.67 8.18
C GLU A 50 20.99 9.20 8.33
N ALA A 51 19.77 8.97 8.78
CA ALA A 51 19.18 7.63 8.82
C ALA A 51 18.78 7.12 7.43
N LYS A 52 18.65 8.00 6.45
CA LYS A 52 18.23 7.70 5.09
C LYS A 52 19.47 7.44 4.23
N LYS A 53 19.69 6.19 3.87
CA LYS A 53 20.74 5.79 2.93
C LYS A 53 20.11 5.30 1.62
N GLY A 54 20.85 5.41 0.52
CA GLY A 54 20.42 4.85 -0.74
C GLY A 54 20.40 3.31 -0.70
N TRP A 55 19.52 2.73 -1.49
CA TRP A 55 19.36 1.27 -1.60
C TRP A 55 19.05 0.85 -3.03
N LYS A 56 19.31 -0.40 -3.33
CA LYS A 56 18.97 -1.01 -4.61
C LYS A 56 18.15 -2.26 -4.34
N GLY A 57 17.10 -2.46 -5.12
CA GLY A 57 16.20 -3.59 -4.98
C GLY A 57 15.62 -4.04 -6.30
N MET A 58 15.11 -5.25 -6.29
CA MET A 58 14.32 -5.83 -7.37
C MET A 58 13.07 -6.44 -6.74
N PHE A 59 11.94 -6.36 -7.44
CA PHE A 59 10.73 -7.05 -7.04
C PHE A 59 10.11 -7.79 -8.20
N LEU A 60 9.34 -8.82 -7.86
CA LEU A 60 8.53 -9.59 -8.77
C LEU A 60 7.18 -9.82 -8.12
N GLY A 61 6.09 -9.67 -8.87
CA GLY A 61 4.74 -9.93 -8.41
C GLY A 61 4.03 -10.93 -9.32
N ASN A 62 3.22 -11.79 -8.72
CA ASN A 62 2.32 -12.69 -9.46
C ASN A 62 0.85 -12.26 -9.34
N ILE A 63 0.57 -11.12 -8.72
CA ILE A 63 -0.77 -10.55 -8.62
C ILE A 63 -1.09 -9.88 -9.96
N PRO A 64 -2.18 -10.29 -10.65
CA PRO A 64 -2.56 -9.70 -11.92
C PRO A 64 -2.83 -8.19 -11.79
N LEU A 65 -2.15 -7.38 -12.58
CA LEU A 65 -2.30 -5.93 -12.57
C LEU A 65 -3.70 -5.51 -13.05
N GLY A 66 -4.30 -4.56 -12.36
CA GLY A 66 -5.62 -4.02 -12.71
C GLY A 66 -6.78 -5.02 -12.57
N ALA A 67 -6.60 -6.09 -11.82
CA ALA A 67 -7.62 -7.12 -11.58
C ALA A 67 -8.45 -6.87 -10.30
N GLY A 68 -8.24 -5.75 -9.60
CA GLY A 68 -8.93 -5.47 -8.33
C GLY A 68 -8.44 -6.33 -7.16
N LEU A 69 -7.21 -6.85 -7.26
CA LEU A 69 -6.59 -7.71 -6.24
C LEU A 69 -5.54 -6.96 -5.40
N SER A 70 -5.66 -5.64 -5.32
CA SER A 70 -4.84 -4.79 -4.44
C SER A 70 -3.32 -4.94 -4.64
N SER A 71 -2.88 -4.99 -5.92
CA SER A 71 -1.45 -5.11 -6.24
C SER A 71 -0.63 -3.91 -5.73
N SER A 72 -1.22 -2.72 -5.64
CA SER A 72 -0.60 -1.53 -5.03
C SER A 72 -0.26 -1.77 -3.56
N ALA A 73 -1.26 -2.18 -2.77
CA ALA A 73 -1.07 -2.47 -1.36
C ALA A 73 -0.05 -3.60 -1.12
N ALA A 74 -0.05 -4.64 -1.96
CA ALA A 74 0.95 -5.71 -1.89
C ALA A 74 2.38 -5.17 -2.12
N LEU A 75 2.56 -4.27 -3.09
CA LEU A 75 3.86 -3.62 -3.36
C LEU A 75 4.27 -2.71 -2.19
N GLU A 76 3.35 -1.94 -1.62
CA GLU A 76 3.59 -1.11 -0.44
C GLU A 76 4.01 -1.95 0.77
N MET A 77 3.29 -3.03 1.05
CA MET A 77 3.58 -3.90 2.19
C MET A 77 4.90 -4.65 2.02
N CYS A 78 5.19 -5.14 0.83
CA CYS A 78 6.49 -5.73 0.51
C CYS A 78 7.63 -4.71 0.70
N THR A 79 7.43 -3.47 0.23
CA THR A 79 8.41 -2.39 0.34
C THR A 79 8.65 -2.01 1.81
N VAL A 80 7.60 -1.78 2.60
CA VAL A 80 7.76 -1.40 4.01
C VAL A 80 8.43 -2.48 4.83
N LEU A 81 8.09 -3.75 4.60
CA LEU A 81 8.72 -4.89 5.26
C LEU A 81 10.21 -5.00 4.93
N ALA A 82 10.54 -4.93 3.64
CA ALA A 82 11.93 -5.02 3.17
C ALA A 82 12.78 -3.87 3.72
N LEU A 83 12.28 -2.64 3.63
CA LEU A 83 12.99 -1.46 4.11
C LEU A 83 13.09 -1.42 5.64
N SER A 84 12.04 -1.80 6.35
CA SER A 84 12.08 -1.92 7.82
C SER A 84 13.16 -2.88 8.25
N LYS A 85 13.28 -4.04 7.58
CA LYS A 85 14.33 -5.00 7.85
C LYS A 85 15.73 -4.48 7.50
N LEU A 86 15.86 -3.83 6.34
CA LEU A 86 17.14 -3.30 5.85
C LEU A 86 17.71 -2.21 6.77
N TYR A 87 16.84 -1.35 7.29
CA TYR A 87 17.25 -0.22 8.13
C TYR A 87 17.11 -0.45 9.63
N GLY A 88 16.69 -1.65 10.05
CA GLY A 88 16.47 -1.96 11.48
C GLY A 88 15.36 -1.10 12.11
N ILE A 89 14.32 -0.76 11.35
CA ILE A 89 13.19 0.04 11.83
C ILE A 89 12.08 -0.92 12.27
N GLU A 90 11.83 -0.97 13.57
CA GLU A 90 10.74 -1.77 14.10
C GLU A 90 9.42 -1.04 14.01
N LYS A 91 8.41 -1.72 13.47
CA LYS A 91 7.03 -1.28 13.30
C LYS A 91 6.08 -2.45 13.47
N THR A 92 4.95 -2.21 14.07
CA THR A 92 3.86 -3.19 14.11
C THR A 92 3.22 -3.34 12.72
N LYS A 93 2.53 -4.46 12.48
CA LYS A 93 1.79 -4.70 11.23
C LYS A 93 0.80 -3.58 10.93
N THR A 94 0.08 -3.10 11.93
CA THR A 94 -0.87 -1.98 11.81
C THR A 94 -0.18 -0.68 11.40
N GLU A 95 0.97 -0.35 12.00
CA GLU A 95 1.75 0.83 11.61
C GLU A 95 2.25 0.72 10.18
N MET A 96 2.73 -0.45 9.76
CA MET A 96 3.16 -0.69 8.38
C MET A 96 2.02 -0.53 7.39
N ALA A 97 0.83 -1.06 7.70
CA ALA A 97 -0.36 -0.88 6.89
C ALA A 97 -0.74 0.61 6.76
N LYS A 98 -0.68 1.37 7.85
CA LYS A 98 -0.92 2.83 7.83
C LYS A 98 0.13 3.60 7.03
N ILE A 99 1.38 3.15 6.99
CA ILE A 99 2.41 3.74 6.13
C ILE A 99 2.04 3.58 4.66
N GLY A 100 1.63 2.39 4.22
CA GLY A 100 1.16 2.18 2.84
C GLY A 100 -0.07 3.03 2.51
N GLN A 101 -1.08 3.06 3.38
CA GLN A 101 -2.25 3.92 3.19
C GLN A 101 -1.86 5.40 3.01
N LYS A 102 -0.95 5.92 3.83
CA LYS A 102 -0.45 7.30 3.68
C LYS A 102 0.29 7.50 2.35
N ALA A 103 1.04 6.49 1.90
CA ALA A 103 1.71 6.52 0.60
C ALA A 103 0.70 6.62 -0.54
N GLU A 104 -0.36 5.83 -0.52
CA GLU A 104 -1.44 5.91 -1.51
C GLU A 104 -2.13 7.28 -1.50
N HIS A 105 -2.44 7.82 -0.32
CA HIS A 105 -3.08 9.13 -0.18
C HIS A 105 -2.23 10.27 -0.74
N THR A 106 -0.95 10.29 -0.44
CA THR A 106 -0.08 11.47 -0.65
C THR A 106 0.77 11.39 -1.90
N PHE A 107 1.09 10.18 -2.38
CA PHE A 107 1.94 9.96 -3.55
C PHE A 107 1.14 9.42 -4.74
N ALA A 108 0.16 8.56 -4.50
CA ALA A 108 -0.68 8.02 -5.57
C ALA A 108 -2.02 8.76 -5.74
N GLY A 109 -2.35 9.69 -4.83
CA GLY A 109 -3.56 10.51 -4.92
C GLY A 109 -4.88 9.74 -4.74
N CYS A 110 -4.82 8.53 -4.17
CA CYS A 110 -5.98 7.68 -3.93
C CYS A 110 -6.35 7.70 -2.44
N PRO A 111 -7.47 8.33 -2.01
CA PRO A 111 -7.88 8.41 -0.61
C PRO A 111 -8.53 7.09 -0.13
N CYS A 112 -7.84 5.97 -0.33
CA CYS A 112 -8.30 4.62 -0.01
C CYS A 112 -8.55 4.40 1.49
N GLY A 113 -9.33 3.35 1.84
CA GLY A 113 -9.40 2.80 3.20
C GLY A 113 -8.14 2.02 3.56
N LEU A 114 -8.14 1.40 4.75
CA LEU A 114 -7.00 0.59 5.22
C LEU A 114 -7.14 -0.90 4.85
N LEU A 115 -8.22 -1.30 4.18
CA LEU A 115 -8.58 -2.70 3.94
C LEU A 115 -7.48 -3.47 3.23
N ASP A 116 -6.99 -2.92 2.13
CA ASP A 116 -6.08 -3.61 1.23
C ASP A 116 -4.71 -3.83 1.89
N GLN A 117 -4.17 -2.80 2.53
CA GLN A 117 -2.91 -2.89 3.25
C GLN A 117 -3.01 -3.81 4.48
N ALA A 118 -4.12 -3.74 5.23
CA ALA A 118 -4.34 -4.63 6.36
C ALA A 118 -4.50 -6.08 5.92
N SER A 119 -5.27 -6.34 4.86
CA SER A 119 -5.42 -7.68 4.30
C SER A 119 -4.09 -8.28 3.84
N SER A 120 -3.24 -7.47 3.19
CA SER A 120 -1.91 -7.89 2.77
C SER A 120 -0.98 -8.20 3.95
N MET A 121 -1.06 -7.45 5.05
CA MET A 121 -0.22 -7.63 6.24
C MET A 121 -0.65 -8.75 7.15
N TYR A 122 -1.95 -8.98 7.29
CA TYR A 122 -2.52 -9.95 8.25
C TYR A 122 -2.97 -11.25 7.58
N GLY A 123 -3.07 -11.28 6.24
CA GLY A 123 -3.50 -12.46 5.50
C GLY A 123 -2.66 -13.70 5.81
N GLN A 124 -3.33 -14.85 5.95
CA GLN A 124 -2.73 -16.16 6.17
C GLN A 124 -3.48 -17.19 5.32
N GLU A 125 -2.77 -18.22 4.91
CA GLU A 125 -3.37 -19.34 4.17
C GLU A 125 -4.47 -20.02 5.00
N GLY A 126 -5.61 -20.29 4.36
CA GLY A 126 -6.74 -20.96 5.00
C GLY A 126 -7.51 -20.11 6.01
N ALA A 127 -7.27 -18.79 6.05
CA ALA A 127 -7.89 -17.90 7.01
C ALA A 127 -8.41 -16.61 6.36
N LEU A 128 -9.37 -16.00 7.05
CA LEU A 128 -9.92 -14.69 6.75
C LEU A 128 -9.35 -13.65 7.71
N VAL A 129 -9.23 -12.41 7.27
CA VAL A 129 -8.87 -11.28 8.13
C VAL A 129 -10.16 -10.58 8.55
N LYS A 130 -10.51 -10.71 9.82
CA LYS A 130 -11.58 -9.92 10.45
C LYS A 130 -11.02 -8.59 10.86
N SER A 131 -11.62 -7.51 10.39
CA SER A 131 -11.10 -6.16 10.53
C SER A 131 -12.14 -5.25 11.19
N ASP A 132 -11.76 -4.58 12.27
CA ASP A 132 -12.49 -3.43 12.81
C ASP A 132 -11.69 -2.16 12.48
N PHE A 133 -12.17 -1.39 11.51
CA PHE A 133 -11.50 -0.15 11.07
C PHE A 133 -11.77 1.03 12.00
N ARG A 134 -12.62 0.89 13.00
CA ARG A 134 -12.86 1.90 14.02
C ARG A 134 -11.77 1.88 15.07
N THR A 135 -11.40 0.69 15.52
CA THR A 135 -10.32 0.46 16.50
C THR A 135 -8.97 0.17 15.83
N ASN A 136 -8.97 -0.18 14.53
CA ASN A 136 -7.85 -0.73 13.77
C ASN A 136 -7.32 -2.05 14.36
N GLU A 137 -8.23 -2.88 14.81
CA GLU A 137 -7.96 -4.23 15.28
C GLU A 137 -8.17 -5.23 14.15
N PHE A 138 -7.22 -6.14 14.01
CA PHE A 138 -7.19 -7.13 12.95
C PHE A 138 -6.87 -8.49 13.55
N GLU A 139 -7.73 -9.46 13.30
CA GLU A 139 -7.53 -10.84 13.74
C GLU A 139 -7.72 -11.82 12.58
N THR A 140 -7.07 -12.97 12.67
CA THR A 140 -7.21 -14.05 11.68
C THR A 140 -8.23 -15.05 12.19
N VAL A 141 -9.18 -15.39 11.33
CA VAL A 141 -10.25 -16.36 11.64
C VAL A 141 -10.17 -17.48 10.62
N SER A 142 -10.24 -18.73 11.06
CA SER A 142 -10.22 -19.89 10.17
C SER A 142 -11.40 -19.81 9.18
N MET A 143 -11.12 -20.09 7.92
CA MET A 143 -12.13 -20.14 6.88
C MET A 143 -13.05 -21.37 6.99
N GLY A 144 -12.64 -22.40 7.74
CA GLY A 144 -13.30 -23.68 7.81
C GLY A 144 -13.01 -24.57 6.60
N GLU A 145 -13.57 -25.79 6.63
CA GLU A 145 -13.39 -26.75 5.54
C GLU A 145 -14.53 -26.64 4.51
N GLY A 146 -14.28 -27.02 3.26
CA GLY A 146 -15.27 -27.09 2.20
C GLY A 146 -15.71 -25.74 1.62
N VAL A 147 -15.01 -24.63 1.95
CA VAL A 147 -15.25 -23.31 1.38
C VAL A 147 -14.11 -22.93 0.45
N ALA A 148 -14.47 -22.36 -0.70
CA ALA A 148 -13.50 -21.82 -1.66
C ALA A 148 -13.98 -20.47 -2.21
N PHE A 149 -13.05 -19.55 -2.46
CA PHE A 149 -13.30 -18.31 -3.16
C PHE A 149 -12.88 -18.45 -4.62
N MET A 150 -13.76 -18.10 -5.53
CA MET A 150 -13.45 -18.03 -6.95
C MET A 150 -13.35 -16.57 -7.38
N MET A 151 -12.21 -16.19 -7.94
CA MET A 151 -12.02 -14.87 -8.53
C MET A 151 -12.30 -14.92 -10.01
N VAL A 152 -13.21 -14.07 -10.49
CA VAL A 152 -13.60 -13.98 -11.90
C VAL A 152 -13.21 -12.61 -12.43
N LYS A 153 -12.30 -12.58 -13.40
CA LYS A 153 -11.89 -11.33 -14.07
C LYS A 153 -12.97 -10.92 -15.07
N THR A 154 -13.63 -9.80 -14.81
CA THR A 154 -14.68 -9.26 -15.69
C THR A 154 -14.13 -8.50 -16.91
N ASN A 155 -12.83 -8.26 -16.98
CA ASN A 155 -12.14 -7.44 -17.98
C ASN A 155 -12.60 -5.96 -18.04
N ALA A 156 -13.40 -5.49 -17.07
CA ALA A 156 -13.69 -4.08 -16.92
C ALA A 156 -12.41 -3.37 -16.44
N LYS A 157 -11.95 -2.37 -17.20
CA LYS A 157 -10.82 -1.54 -16.77
C LYS A 157 -11.33 -0.51 -15.77
N HIS A 158 -10.77 -0.52 -14.56
CA HIS A 158 -10.91 0.56 -13.60
C HIS A 158 -9.63 1.39 -13.58
N ALA A 159 -9.74 2.67 -13.85
CA ALA A 159 -8.69 3.62 -13.51
C ALA A 159 -8.89 4.02 -12.04
N LEU A 160 -7.91 3.74 -11.18
CA LEU A 160 -7.92 4.11 -9.75
C LEU A 160 -8.06 5.64 -9.54
N VAL A 161 -7.88 6.42 -10.61
CA VAL A 161 -7.77 7.89 -10.60
C VAL A 161 -9.08 8.59 -11.00
N ASP A 162 -10.15 7.87 -11.35
CA ASP A 162 -11.39 8.46 -11.90
C ASP A 162 -12.25 9.25 -10.89
N GLY A 163 -11.74 9.51 -9.68
CA GLY A 163 -12.47 10.27 -8.65
C GLY A 163 -13.68 9.54 -8.07
N ALA A 164 -14.07 8.40 -8.65
CA ALA A 164 -15.23 7.64 -8.21
C ALA A 164 -15.11 7.17 -6.75
N TYR A 165 -13.91 6.83 -6.30
CA TYR A 165 -13.68 6.44 -4.91
C TYR A 165 -13.90 7.63 -3.96
N ALA A 166 -13.33 8.79 -4.27
CA ALA A 166 -13.46 10.00 -3.47
C ALA A 166 -14.93 10.45 -3.37
N SER A 167 -15.69 10.41 -4.49
CA SER A 167 -17.11 10.78 -4.48
C SER A 167 -17.97 9.80 -3.67
N ARG A 168 -17.68 8.49 -3.72
CA ARG A 168 -18.39 7.49 -2.90
C ARG A 168 -18.07 7.65 -1.42
N ARG A 169 -16.82 7.92 -1.08
CA ARG A 169 -16.43 8.21 0.30
C ARG A 169 -17.14 9.44 0.82
N GLN A 170 -17.17 10.53 0.06
CA GLN A 170 -17.89 11.75 0.43
C GLN A 170 -19.38 11.49 0.66
N ALA A 171 -20.02 10.73 -0.24
CA ALA A 171 -21.43 10.38 -0.08
C ALA A 171 -21.70 9.56 1.21
N CYS A 172 -20.78 8.68 1.61
CA CYS A 172 -20.88 7.97 2.89
C CYS A 172 -20.71 8.90 4.09
N GLU A 173 -19.77 9.84 4.03
CA GLU A 173 -19.51 10.84 5.07
C GLU A 173 -20.71 11.79 5.22
N ASP A 174 -21.29 12.25 4.11
CA ASP A 174 -22.49 13.10 4.09
C ASP A 174 -23.71 12.38 4.67
N ALA A 175 -23.92 11.11 4.30
CA ALA A 175 -24.98 10.29 4.86
C ALA A 175 -24.82 10.07 6.37
N ALA A 176 -23.58 9.77 6.82
CA ALA A 176 -23.29 9.61 8.24
C ALA A 176 -23.56 10.90 9.03
N ALA A 177 -23.14 12.04 8.48
CA ALA A 177 -23.39 13.35 9.09
C ALA A 177 -24.90 13.68 9.17
N TYR A 178 -25.64 13.37 8.12
CA TYR A 178 -27.10 13.53 8.09
C TYR A 178 -27.79 12.74 9.22
N PHE A 179 -27.47 11.46 9.35
CA PHE A 179 -28.07 10.59 10.37
C PHE A 179 -27.56 10.87 11.79
N ALA A 180 -26.38 11.45 11.95
CA ALA A 180 -25.88 11.88 13.26
C ALA A 180 -26.58 13.16 13.78
N GLY A 181 -27.23 13.92 12.92
CA GLY A 181 -28.00 15.12 13.26
C GLY A 181 -29.48 14.86 13.57
N ILE A 182 -29.95 13.61 13.47
CA ILE A 182 -31.31 13.18 13.83
C ILE A 182 -31.28 12.49 15.18
#